data_8403e8eebe00808e58d2205ae6d3aaeb
#
_entry.id   8403e8eebe00808e58d2205ae6d3aaeb
#
_cell.length_a   1.000
_cell.length_b   1.000
_cell.length_c   1.000
_cell.angle_alpha   90.00
_cell.angle_beta   90.00
_cell.angle_gamma   90.00
#
_symmetry.space_group_name_H-M   'P 1'
#
loop_
_entity.id
_entity.type
_entity.pdbx_description
1 polymer ?
#
loop_
_entity_poly.entity_id
_entity_poly.type
_entity_poly.pdbx_seq_one_letter_code
_entity_poly.pdbx_strand_id
1 'polypeptide(L)'
;SDVYKRQAVGGAVGFTLSRALRVGMTRGVFSNEAGIGAAPMAYASARCEDPVEQAMMGIFEVFVDTILICTLTALMVLVSGVPIPYGDADASGMAIALDALATVVPKREAGVFLAVCVALFAFSSMLGWSLYGVRAAEFLLGAKGIRAYRILFLVCALVGAVMEIAPVWRMGEAFNSLMALPNLVMLLALTPQVRRETDEYIALRRLSKRRHL
;
A
#
# COMPACT_ATOMS: atom_id res chain seq x y z
N SER A 1 -11.03 -40.08 21.71
CA SER A 1 -9.72 -39.60 21.20
C SER A 1 -9.81 -38.87 19.87
N ASP A 2 -10.69 -39.24 18.92
CA ASP A 2 -10.79 -38.58 17.61
C ASP A 2 -11.44 -37.19 17.66
N VAL A 3 -12.34 -36.91 18.61
CA VAL A 3 -12.94 -35.63 18.82
C VAL A 3 -11.89 -34.58 19.22
N TYR A 4 -10.98 -34.95 20.13
CA TYR A 4 -9.89 -34.04 20.56
C TYR A 4 -8.87 -33.78 19.46
N LYS A 5 -8.58 -34.78 18.62
CA LYS A 5 -7.69 -34.60 17.45
C LYS A 5 -8.32 -33.65 16.43
N ARG A 6 -9.61 -33.80 16.13
CA ARG A 6 -10.33 -32.91 15.23
C ARG A 6 -10.43 -31.48 15.77
N GLN A 7 -10.63 -31.32 17.09
CA GLN A 7 -10.62 -30.01 17.73
C GLN A 7 -9.22 -29.37 17.69
N ALA A 8 -8.15 -30.14 17.95
CA ALA A 8 -6.78 -29.63 17.86
C ALA A 8 -6.42 -29.19 16.44
N VAL A 9 -6.75 -30.00 15.43
CA VAL A 9 -6.54 -29.67 14.01
C VAL A 9 -7.38 -28.46 13.61
N GLY A 10 -8.67 -28.42 13.96
CA GLY A 10 -9.54 -27.29 13.66
C GLY A 10 -9.07 -25.99 14.35
N GLY A 11 -8.60 -26.08 15.58
CA GLY A 11 -8.03 -24.95 16.31
C GLY A 11 -6.73 -24.44 15.67
N ALA A 12 -5.83 -25.34 15.27
CA ALA A 12 -4.58 -24.97 14.59
C ALA A 12 -4.84 -24.30 13.23
N VAL A 13 -5.72 -24.87 12.41
CA VAL A 13 -6.11 -24.29 11.11
C VAL A 13 -6.78 -22.93 11.30
N GLY A 14 -7.72 -22.82 12.25
CA GLY A 14 -8.39 -21.55 12.55
C GLY A 14 -7.43 -20.47 13.03
N PHE A 15 -6.47 -20.81 13.89
CA PHE A 15 -5.43 -19.89 14.35
C PHE A 15 -4.51 -19.44 13.21
N THR A 16 -4.07 -20.36 12.35
CA THR A 16 -3.20 -20.06 11.22
C THR A 16 -3.91 -19.16 10.21
N LEU A 17 -5.17 -19.45 9.88
CA LEU A 17 -5.98 -18.64 8.98
C LEU A 17 -6.21 -17.23 9.56
N SER A 18 -6.59 -17.13 10.84
CA SER A 18 -6.77 -15.84 11.51
C SER A 18 -5.49 -15.00 11.51
N ARG A 19 -4.35 -15.63 11.76
CA ARG A 19 -3.05 -14.95 11.71
C ARG A 19 -2.71 -14.49 10.29
N ALA A 20 -2.91 -15.34 9.30
CA ALA A 20 -2.66 -15.00 7.89
C ALA A 20 -3.55 -13.84 7.43
N LEU A 21 -4.84 -13.86 7.76
CA LEU A 21 -5.78 -12.76 7.47
C LEU A 21 -5.33 -11.46 8.14
N ARG A 22 -4.99 -11.50 9.43
CA ARG A 22 -4.53 -10.32 10.16
C ARG A 22 -3.27 -9.71 9.54
N VAL A 23 -2.26 -10.53 9.26
CA VAL A 23 -1.01 -10.06 8.64
C VAL A 23 -1.28 -9.54 7.23
N GLY A 24 -2.05 -10.25 6.42
CA GLY A 24 -2.41 -9.83 5.07
C GLY A 24 -3.16 -8.50 5.05
N MET A 25 -4.15 -8.32 5.93
CA MET A 25 -4.88 -7.05 6.07
C MET A 25 -3.96 -5.90 6.48
N THR A 26 -3.09 -6.11 7.48
CA THR A 26 -2.14 -5.07 7.93
C THR A 26 -1.19 -4.67 6.80
N ARG A 27 -0.67 -5.64 6.05
CA ARG A 27 0.23 -5.37 4.93
C ARG A 27 -0.49 -4.70 3.75
N GLY A 28 -1.73 -5.11 3.45
CA GLY A 28 -2.55 -4.48 2.42
C GLY A 28 -2.88 -3.03 2.74
N VAL A 29 -3.26 -2.72 3.97
CA VAL A 29 -3.50 -1.33 4.42
C VAL A 29 -2.23 -0.49 4.31
N PHE A 30 -1.07 -1.07 4.65
CA PHE A 30 0.21 -0.37 4.56
C PHE A 30 0.61 -0.10 3.10
N SER A 31 0.50 -1.11 2.22
CA SER A 31 0.88 -1.00 0.80
C SER A 31 0.01 -0.01 0.02
N ASN A 32 -1.30 -0.05 0.26
CA ASN A 32 -2.26 0.80 -0.45
C ASN A 32 -2.45 2.18 0.19
N GLU A 33 -1.78 2.45 1.31
CA GLU A 33 -2.04 3.65 2.11
C GLU A 33 -3.54 3.82 2.46
N ALA A 34 -4.28 2.71 2.50
CA ALA A 34 -5.72 2.70 2.65
C ALA A 34 -6.15 3.19 4.03
N GLY A 35 -6.95 4.26 4.05
CA GLY A 35 -7.48 4.82 5.28
C GLY A 35 -6.51 5.68 6.09
N ILE A 36 -5.28 5.94 5.61
CA ILE A 36 -4.32 6.82 6.31
C ILE A 36 -4.39 8.28 5.85
N GLY A 37 -5.10 8.57 4.74
CA GLY A 37 -5.32 9.94 4.26
C GLY A 37 -4.16 10.55 3.48
N ALA A 38 -3.16 9.76 3.09
CA ALA A 38 -2.00 10.23 2.32
C ALA A 38 -2.34 10.42 0.83
N ALA A 39 -2.92 9.43 0.19
CA ALA A 39 -3.26 9.44 -1.23
C ALA A 39 -4.11 10.65 -1.68
N PRO A 40 -5.12 11.13 -0.92
CA PRO A 40 -5.86 12.34 -1.27
C PRO A 40 -5.00 13.60 -1.45
N MET A 41 -3.83 13.70 -0.79
CA MET A 41 -2.91 14.84 -0.97
C MET A 41 -2.28 14.84 -2.37
N ALA A 42 -2.00 13.67 -2.95
CA ALA A 42 -1.54 13.55 -4.33
C ALA A 42 -2.69 13.81 -5.30
N TYR A 43 -3.85 13.22 -5.07
CA TYR A 43 -5.04 13.36 -5.92
C TYR A 43 -5.53 14.81 -6.00
N ALA A 44 -5.44 15.59 -4.92
CA ALA A 44 -5.76 17.00 -4.93
C ALA A 44 -4.85 17.84 -5.85
N SER A 45 -3.70 17.30 -6.27
CA SER A 45 -2.78 17.95 -7.21
C SER A 45 -3.01 17.48 -8.67
N ALA A 46 -3.88 16.51 -8.90
CA ALA A 46 -4.19 15.99 -10.22
C ALA A 46 -5.03 17.01 -11.02
N ARG A 47 -4.77 17.08 -12.31
CA ARG A 47 -5.59 17.86 -13.25
C ARG A 47 -6.77 17.02 -13.69
N CYS A 48 -7.84 17.02 -12.91
CA CYS A 48 -9.08 16.34 -13.21
C CYS A 48 -10.24 17.34 -13.15
N GLU A 49 -11.18 17.23 -14.06
CA GLU A 49 -12.34 18.14 -14.13
C GLU A 49 -13.37 17.80 -13.03
N ASP A 50 -13.44 16.51 -12.65
CA ASP A 50 -14.40 16.01 -11.68
C ASP A 50 -13.70 15.18 -10.60
N PRO A 51 -13.92 15.47 -9.30
CA PRO A 51 -13.31 14.72 -8.20
C PRO A 51 -13.73 13.25 -8.18
N VAL A 52 -14.91 12.91 -8.71
CA VAL A 52 -15.37 11.51 -8.79
C VAL A 52 -14.55 10.71 -9.80
N GLU A 53 -14.13 11.31 -10.92
CA GLU A 53 -13.21 10.64 -11.86
C GLU A 53 -11.89 10.30 -11.23
N GLN A 54 -11.31 11.24 -10.47
CA GLN A 54 -10.07 10.98 -9.73
C GLN A 54 -10.26 9.88 -8.67
N ALA A 55 -11.39 9.86 -7.97
CA ALA A 55 -11.70 8.80 -7.02
C ALA A 55 -11.82 7.43 -7.69
N MET A 56 -12.42 7.35 -8.88
CA MET A 56 -12.48 6.11 -9.68
C MET A 56 -11.10 5.61 -10.09
N MET A 57 -10.19 6.53 -10.46
CA MET A 57 -8.79 6.17 -10.75
C MET A 57 -8.08 5.59 -9.52
N GLY A 58 -8.31 6.15 -8.32
CA GLY A 58 -7.79 5.60 -7.08
C GLY A 58 -8.30 4.18 -6.78
N ILE A 59 -9.58 3.90 -7.05
CA ILE A 59 -10.13 2.54 -6.94
C ILE A 59 -9.42 1.58 -7.90
N PHE A 60 -9.19 2.01 -9.14
CA PHE A 60 -8.51 1.20 -10.15
C PHE A 60 -7.04 0.93 -9.77
N GLU A 61 -6.34 1.93 -9.24
CA GLU A 61 -4.97 1.81 -8.74
C GLU A 61 -4.86 0.73 -7.65
N VAL A 62 -5.71 0.80 -6.62
CA VAL A 62 -5.77 -0.19 -5.54
C VAL A 62 -6.10 -1.59 -6.07
N PHE A 63 -7.00 -1.70 -7.04
CA PHE A 63 -7.33 -2.97 -7.69
C PHE A 63 -6.10 -3.57 -8.39
N VAL A 64 -5.37 -2.77 -9.16
CA VAL A 64 -4.16 -3.23 -9.87
C VAL A 64 -3.09 -3.67 -8.86
N ASP A 65 -2.81 -2.86 -7.85
CA ASP A 65 -1.78 -3.19 -6.85
C ASP A 65 -2.15 -4.45 -6.06
N THR A 66 -3.33 -4.50 -5.49
CA THR A 66 -3.70 -5.55 -4.54
C THR A 66 -4.18 -6.82 -5.22
N ILE A 67 -5.04 -6.71 -6.25
CA ILE A 67 -5.63 -7.90 -6.87
C ILE A 67 -4.70 -8.45 -7.94
N LEU A 68 -4.16 -7.62 -8.84
CA LEU A 68 -3.32 -8.12 -9.93
C LEU A 68 -1.89 -8.39 -9.46
N ILE A 69 -1.17 -7.40 -8.95
CA ILE A 69 0.26 -7.52 -8.65
C ILE A 69 0.50 -8.48 -7.48
N CYS A 70 -0.22 -8.34 -6.37
CA CYS A 70 -0.04 -9.24 -5.23
C CYS A 70 -0.43 -10.68 -5.57
N THR A 71 -1.50 -10.90 -6.35
CA THR A 71 -1.91 -12.24 -6.78
C THR A 71 -0.87 -12.87 -7.70
N LEU A 72 -0.35 -12.12 -8.68
CA LEU A 72 0.70 -12.60 -9.58
C LEU A 72 1.97 -12.97 -8.81
N THR A 73 2.38 -12.14 -7.85
CA THR A 73 3.56 -12.42 -7.01
C THR A 73 3.35 -13.66 -6.15
N ALA A 74 2.17 -13.79 -5.52
CA ALA A 74 1.84 -14.97 -4.73
C ALA A 74 1.81 -16.26 -5.57
N LEU A 75 1.19 -16.21 -6.75
CA LEU A 75 1.14 -17.33 -7.69
C LEU A 75 2.55 -17.71 -8.18
N MET A 76 3.38 -16.73 -8.50
CA MET A 76 4.78 -16.98 -8.90
C MET A 76 5.52 -17.78 -7.81
N VAL A 77 5.40 -17.38 -6.55
CA VAL A 77 6.04 -18.07 -5.43
C VAL A 77 5.45 -19.47 -5.24
N LEU A 78 4.13 -19.61 -5.25
CA LEU A 78 3.47 -20.91 -5.02
C LEU A 78 3.72 -21.93 -6.13
N VAL A 79 3.73 -21.48 -7.39
CA VAL A 79 3.94 -22.38 -8.56
C VAL A 79 5.42 -22.72 -8.74
N SER A 80 6.34 -21.89 -8.29
CA SER A 80 7.79 -22.13 -8.42
C SER A 80 8.28 -23.36 -7.64
N GLY A 81 7.54 -23.78 -6.60
CA GLY A 81 7.93 -24.90 -5.75
C GLY A 81 9.11 -24.59 -4.82
N VAL A 82 9.54 -23.35 -4.70
CA VAL A 82 10.62 -22.98 -3.77
C VAL A 82 10.18 -23.20 -2.31
N PRO A 83 11.08 -23.65 -1.43
CA PRO A 83 10.76 -23.83 -0.03
C PRO A 83 10.42 -22.51 0.63
N ILE A 84 9.25 -22.42 1.24
CA ILE A 84 8.83 -21.24 2.00
C ILE A 84 9.18 -21.51 3.48
N PRO A 85 10.04 -20.70 4.10
CA PRO A 85 10.45 -20.89 5.49
C PRO A 85 9.34 -20.45 6.45
N TYR A 86 8.38 -21.31 6.67
CA TYR A 86 7.26 -21.05 7.57
C TYR A 86 7.73 -20.89 9.02
N GLY A 87 7.32 -19.77 9.64
CA GLY A 87 7.63 -19.51 11.05
C GLY A 87 9.00 -18.84 11.28
N ASP A 88 9.79 -18.66 10.26
CA ASP A 88 11.03 -17.89 10.33
C ASP A 88 10.71 -16.38 10.23
N ALA A 89 10.97 -15.67 11.33
CA ALA A 89 10.73 -14.22 11.40
C ALA A 89 11.75 -13.39 10.60
N ASP A 90 12.91 -13.98 10.32
CA ASP A 90 14.01 -13.35 9.60
C ASP A 90 13.98 -13.66 8.09
N ALA A 91 13.02 -14.48 7.65
CA ALA A 91 12.85 -14.82 6.25
C ALA A 91 12.53 -13.58 5.40
N SER A 92 13.38 -13.28 4.45
CA SER A 92 13.19 -12.17 3.52
C SER A 92 12.23 -12.56 2.39
N GLY A 93 11.09 -11.87 2.29
CA GLY A 93 10.17 -12.03 1.16
C GLY A 93 10.83 -11.75 -0.20
N MET A 94 11.83 -10.86 -0.24
CA MET A 94 12.62 -10.57 -1.43
C MET A 94 13.47 -11.77 -1.85
N ALA A 95 14.08 -12.48 -0.89
CA ALA A 95 14.87 -13.68 -1.18
C ALA A 95 13.98 -14.78 -1.77
N ILE A 96 12.79 -14.98 -1.21
CA ILE A 96 11.81 -15.96 -1.72
C ILE A 96 11.38 -15.60 -3.15
N ALA A 97 11.10 -14.32 -3.42
CA ALA A 97 10.74 -13.85 -4.75
C ALA A 97 11.88 -14.03 -5.76
N LEU A 98 13.13 -13.78 -5.33
CA LEU A 98 14.32 -14.00 -6.15
C LEU A 98 14.48 -15.47 -6.49
N ASP A 99 14.38 -16.35 -5.51
CA ASP A 99 14.51 -17.79 -5.73
C ASP A 99 13.38 -18.34 -6.59
N ALA A 100 12.14 -17.85 -6.43
CA ALA A 100 11.02 -18.19 -7.29
C ALA A 100 11.26 -17.76 -8.75
N LEU A 101 11.72 -16.56 -8.99
CA LEU A 101 12.03 -16.06 -10.33
C LEU A 101 13.23 -16.81 -10.94
N ALA A 102 14.20 -17.22 -10.12
CA ALA A 102 15.38 -17.96 -10.54
C ALA A 102 15.07 -19.40 -11.00
N THR A 103 13.85 -19.88 -10.83
CA THR A 103 13.42 -21.18 -11.40
C THR A 103 13.21 -21.12 -12.92
N VAL A 104 12.94 -19.93 -13.47
CA VAL A 104 12.66 -19.74 -14.91
C VAL A 104 13.68 -18.84 -15.61
N VAL A 105 14.42 -18.04 -14.86
CA VAL A 105 15.43 -17.09 -15.41
C VAL A 105 16.74 -17.30 -14.64
N PRO A 106 17.94 -17.18 -15.27
CA PRO A 106 19.19 -17.28 -14.53
C PRO A 106 19.23 -16.34 -13.32
N LYS A 107 19.71 -16.83 -12.18
CA LYS A 107 19.65 -16.12 -10.88
C LYS A 107 20.24 -14.72 -10.93
N ARG A 108 21.30 -14.51 -11.72
CA ARG A 108 21.92 -13.20 -11.91
C ARG A 108 20.95 -12.21 -12.56
N GLU A 109 20.27 -12.62 -13.62
CA GLU A 109 19.32 -11.79 -14.38
C GLU A 109 18.08 -11.50 -13.56
N ALA A 110 17.55 -12.52 -12.85
CA ALA A 110 16.47 -12.36 -11.89
C ALA A 110 16.81 -11.33 -10.79
N GLY A 111 18.04 -11.38 -10.27
CA GLY A 111 18.53 -10.44 -9.26
C GLY A 111 18.62 -9.02 -9.79
N VAL A 112 19.15 -8.82 -10.99
CA VAL A 112 19.22 -7.50 -11.62
C VAL A 112 17.82 -6.94 -11.87
N PHE A 113 16.92 -7.75 -12.40
CA PHE A 113 15.53 -7.35 -12.65
C PHE A 113 14.84 -6.89 -11.35
N LEU A 114 14.90 -7.70 -10.30
CA LEU A 114 14.30 -7.34 -9.01
C LEU A 114 14.95 -6.11 -8.40
N ALA A 115 16.26 -5.96 -8.49
CA ALA A 115 16.96 -4.78 -7.98
C ALA A 115 16.49 -3.50 -8.68
N VAL A 116 16.32 -3.53 -9.99
CA VAL A 116 15.78 -2.40 -10.76
C VAL A 116 14.34 -2.11 -10.36
N CYS A 117 13.48 -3.13 -10.25
CA CYS A 117 12.10 -2.94 -9.80
C CYS A 117 12.04 -2.30 -8.42
N VAL A 118 12.80 -2.81 -7.45
CA VAL A 118 12.83 -2.26 -6.08
C VAL A 118 13.35 -0.83 -6.07
N ALA A 119 14.39 -0.52 -6.84
CA ALA A 119 14.91 0.84 -6.95
C ALA A 119 13.86 1.81 -7.50
N LEU A 120 13.12 1.43 -8.53
CA LEU A 120 12.06 2.24 -9.12
C LEU A 120 10.88 2.43 -8.13
N PHE A 121 10.45 1.37 -7.45
CA PHE A 121 9.41 1.47 -6.42
C PHE A 121 9.83 2.32 -5.23
N ALA A 122 11.05 2.15 -4.73
CA ALA A 122 11.58 2.96 -3.65
C ALA A 122 11.65 4.44 -4.04
N PHE A 123 12.12 4.73 -5.25
CA PHE A 123 12.22 6.10 -5.76
C PHE A 123 10.84 6.75 -5.91
N SER A 124 9.84 6.06 -6.49
CA SER A 124 8.48 6.57 -6.61
C SER A 124 7.81 6.80 -5.26
N SER A 125 8.02 5.90 -4.30
CA SER A 125 7.54 6.05 -2.93
C SER A 125 8.15 7.26 -2.23
N MET A 126 9.45 7.48 -2.38
CA MET A 126 10.13 8.68 -1.85
C MET A 126 9.56 9.97 -2.43
N LEU A 127 9.24 10.00 -3.71
CA LEU A 127 8.61 11.17 -4.35
C LEU A 127 7.21 11.41 -3.78
N GLY A 128 6.38 10.38 -3.66
CA GLY A 128 5.03 10.47 -3.07
C GLY A 128 5.07 10.98 -1.63
N TRP A 129 5.83 10.33 -0.77
CA TRP A 129 5.95 10.73 0.64
C TRP A 129 6.57 12.12 0.82
N SER A 130 7.52 12.51 -0.05
CA SER A 130 8.03 13.88 -0.07
C SER A 130 6.94 14.91 -0.36
N LEU A 131 6.05 14.61 -1.33
CA LEU A 131 4.92 15.47 -1.67
C LEU A 131 3.94 15.59 -0.49
N TYR A 132 3.56 14.47 0.12
CA TYR A 132 2.64 14.47 1.28
C TYR A 132 3.16 15.33 2.42
N GLY A 133 4.41 15.14 2.78
CA GLY A 133 5.00 15.92 3.86
C GLY A 133 5.22 17.40 3.51
N VAL A 134 5.53 17.74 2.26
CA VAL A 134 5.58 19.13 1.80
C VAL A 134 4.20 19.78 1.96
N ARG A 135 3.12 19.12 1.55
CA ARG A 135 1.76 19.65 1.69
C ARG A 135 1.35 19.81 3.16
N ALA A 136 1.69 18.84 4.00
CA ALA A 136 1.45 18.93 5.44
C ALA A 136 2.26 20.08 6.08
N ALA A 137 3.54 20.21 5.74
CA ALA A 137 4.39 21.29 6.24
C ALA A 137 3.94 22.68 5.76
N GLU A 138 3.47 22.80 4.52
CA GLU A 138 2.89 24.03 3.97
C GLU A 138 1.63 24.43 4.73
N PHE A 139 0.76 23.47 5.01
CA PHE A 139 -0.48 23.70 5.77
C PHE A 139 -0.21 24.17 7.21
N LEU A 140 0.76 23.55 7.90
CA LEU A 140 1.04 23.85 9.31
C LEU A 140 1.92 25.08 9.52
N LEU A 141 2.91 25.29 8.67
CA LEU A 141 4.01 26.24 8.87
C LEU A 141 4.14 27.28 7.73
N GLY A 142 3.29 27.18 6.71
CA GLY A 142 3.33 28.02 5.52
C GLY A 142 4.57 27.77 4.66
N ALA A 143 4.89 28.70 3.77
CA ALA A 143 5.99 28.59 2.80
C ALA A 143 7.38 28.34 3.43
N LYS A 144 7.61 28.81 4.65
CA LYS A 144 8.87 28.57 5.37
C LYS A 144 9.02 27.10 5.80
N GLY A 145 7.90 26.44 6.12
CA GLY A 145 7.86 25.03 6.49
C GLY A 145 8.30 24.10 5.37
N ILE A 146 8.03 24.45 4.11
CA ILE A 146 8.40 23.64 2.94
C ILE A 146 9.92 23.42 2.89
N ARG A 147 10.71 24.48 3.07
CA ARG A 147 12.17 24.37 3.01
C ARG A 147 12.72 23.54 4.17
N ALA A 148 12.25 23.81 5.38
CA ALA A 148 12.66 23.05 6.56
C ALA A 148 12.32 21.58 6.43
N TYR A 149 11.11 21.25 5.98
CA TYR A 149 10.68 19.87 5.75
C TYR A 149 11.55 19.15 4.70
N ARG A 150 11.84 19.81 3.56
CA ARG A 150 12.69 19.18 2.51
C ARG A 150 14.07 18.81 3.03
N ILE A 151 14.69 19.69 3.82
CA ILE A 151 15.99 19.42 4.42
C ILE A 151 15.87 18.25 5.40
N LEU A 152 14.87 18.29 6.29
CA LEU A 152 14.62 17.21 7.25
C LEU A 152 14.37 15.88 6.55
N PHE A 153 13.56 15.86 5.50
CA PHE A 153 13.26 14.65 4.71
C PHE A 153 14.52 14.03 4.12
N LEU A 154 15.40 14.83 3.52
CA LEU A 154 16.66 14.34 2.97
C LEU A 154 17.58 13.78 4.06
N VAL A 155 17.69 14.46 5.20
CA VAL A 155 18.48 13.96 6.33
C VAL A 155 17.91 12.63 6.86
N CYS A 156 16.58 12.56 7.05
CA CYS A 156 15.94 11.32 7.48
C CYS A 156 16.11 10.18 6.46
N ALA A 157 16.06 10.46 5.16
CA ALA A 157 16.30 9.46 4.13
C ALA A 157 17.74 8.91 4.19
N LEU A 158 18.73 9.78 4.37
CA LEU A 158 20.14 9.37 4.51
C LEU A 158 20.37 8.56 5.79
N VAL A 159 19.80 9.00 6.92
CA VAL A 159 19.88 8.27 8.19
C VAL A 159 19.20 6.91 8.08
N GLY A 160 18.00 6.88 7.50
CA GLY A 160 17.25 5.63 7.30
C GLY A 160 17.98 4.61 6.41
N ALA A 161 18.78 5.08 5.46
CA ALA A 161 19.57 4.20 4.59
C ALA A 161 20.67 3.42 5.32
N VAL A 162 21.09 3.87 6.50
CA VAL A 162 22.14 3.22 7.31
C VAL A 162 21.59 2.56 8.59
N MET A 163 20.29 2.73 8.86
CA MET A 163 19.63 2.11 10.03
C MET A 163 19.24 0.66 9.73
N GLU A 164 19.09 -0.13 10.78
CA GLU A 164 18.46 -1.44 10.70
C GLU A 164 17.00 -1.32 10.26
N ILE A 165 16.57 -2.22 9.37
CA ILE A 165 15.23 -2.17 8.76
C ILE A 165 14.11 -2.38 9.80
N ALA A 166 14.29 -3.30 10.76
CA ALA A 166 13.23 -3.71 11.66
C ALA A 166 12.70 -2.59 12.59
N PRO A 167 13.55 -1.74 13.22
CA PRO A 167 13.07 -0.58 13.97
C PRO A 167 12.37 0.45 13.09
N VAL A 168 12.93 0.76 11.93
CA VAL A 168 12.35 1.74 10.98
C VAL A 168 10.96 1.29 10.53
N TRP A 169 10.81 0.00 10.23
CA TRP A 169 9.54 -0.58 9.83
C TRP A 169 8.47 -0.47 10.92
N ARG A 170 8.84 -0.81 12.17
CA ARG A 170 7.92 -0.68 13.33
C ARG A 170 7.49 0.77 13.58
N MET A 171 8.40 1.72 13.41
CA MET A 171 8.07 3.14 13.49
C MET A 171 7.08 3.56 12.39
N GLY A 172 7.30 3.13 11.15
CA GLY A 172 6.39 3.38 10.04
C GLY A 172 5.00 2.83 10.29
N GLU A 173 4.88 1.59 10.77
CA GLU A 173 3.58 0.98 11.13
C GLU A 173 2.86 1.76 12.24
N ALA A 174 3.59 2.23 13.26
CA ALA A 174 3.02 3.02 14.34
C ALA A 174 2.49 4.37 13.85
N PHE A 175 3.25 5.09 13.03
CA PHE A 175 2.82 6.37 12.46
C PHE A 175 1.65 6.20 11.49
N ASN A 176 1.64 5.19 10.64
CA ASN A 176 0.51 4.90 9.76
C ASN A 176 -0.77 4.60 10.54
N SER A 177 -0.66 3.83 11.63
CA SER A 177 -1.78 3.54 12.51
C SER A 177 -2.33 4.82 13.17
N LEU A 178 -1.43 5.73 13.58
CA LEU A 178 -1.81 7.01 14.16
C LEU A 178 -2.49 7.93 13.14
N MET A 179 -2.03 7.93 11.87
CA MET A 179 -2.63 8.69 10.77
C MET A 179 -4.02 8.18 10.40
N ALA A 180 -4.25 6.88 10.51
CA ALA A 180 -5.54 6.27 10.18
C ALA A 180 -6.68 6.76 11.07
N LEU A 181 -6.44 7.02 12.35
CA LEU A 181 -7.49 7.40 13.30
C LEU A 181 -8.23 8.69 12.90
N PRO A 182 -7.56 9.85 12.71
CA PRO A 182 -8.24 11.07 12.29
C PRO A 182 -8.85 10.95 10.90
N ASN A 183 -8.21 10.22 9.99
CA ASN A 183 -8.73 10.06 8.65
C ASN A 183 -10.03 9.24 8.62
N LEU A 184 -10.14 8.17 9.42
CA LEU A 184 -11.39 7.40 9.52
C LEU A 184 -12.55 8.26 10.04
N VAL A 185 -12.30 9.15 11.01
CA VAL A 185 -13.30 10.11 11.49
C VAL A 185 -13.75 11.04 10.36
N MET A 186 -12.80 11.56 9.57
CA MET A 186 -13.09 12.42 8.42
C MET A 186 -13.87 11.68 7.32
N LEU A 187 -13.52 10.44 7.02
CA LEU A 187 -14.24 9.62 6.04
C LEU A 187 -15.70 9.41 6.44
N LEU A 188 -15.96 9.10 7.73
CA LEU A 188 -17.30 8.97 8.24
C LEU A 188 -18.09 10.28 8.14
N ALA A 189 -17.48 11.40 8.51
CA ALA A 189 -18.10 12.72 8.45
C ALA A 189 -18.43 13.17 7.01
N LEU A 190 -17.56 12.85 6.04
CA LEU A 190 -17.71 13.25 4.63
C LEU A 190 -18.53 12.26 3.79
N THR A 191 -18.89 11.09 4.33
CA THR A 191 -19.68 10.07 3.61
C THR A 191 -20.94 10.63 2.92
N PRO A 192 -21.76 11.50 3.56
CA PRO A 192 -22.95 12.05 2.90
C PRO A 192 -22.61 12.93 1.71
N GLN A 193 -21.50 13.70 1.79
CA GLN A 193 -21.04 14.54 0.71
C GLN A 193 -20.54 13.70 -0.47
N VAL A 194 -19.70 12.70 -0.21
CA VAL A 194 -19.17 11.78 -1.23
C VAL A 194 -20.31 11.12 -1.99
N ARG A 195 -21.34 10.66 -1.26
CA ARG A 195 -22.53 10.05 -1.87
C ARG A 195 -23.24 11.02 -2.81
N ARG A 196 -23.49 12.25 -2.37
CA ARG A 196 -24.15 13.27 -3.17
C ARG A 196 -23.38 13.57 -4.46
N GLU A 197 -22.07 13.85 -4.37
CA GLU A 197 -21.21 14.14 -5.52
C GLU A 197 -21.20 12.97 -6.51
N THR A 198 -21.16 11.73 -6.00
CA THR A 198 -21.20 10.52 -6.83
C THR A 198 -22.54 10.36 -7.56
N ASP A 199 -23.67 10.59 -6.86
CA ASP A 199 -25.00 10.50 -7.46
C ASP A 199 -25.19 11.57 -8.54
N GLU A 200 -24.72 12.80 -8.31
CA GLU A 200 -24.77 13.90 -9.28
C GLU A 200 -23.92 13.57 -10.53
N TYR A 201 -22.70 13.09 -10.34
CA TYR A 201 -21.83 12.65 -11.46
C TYR A 201 -22.46 11.55 -12.31
N ILE A 202 -23.04 10.53 -11.68
CA ILE A 202 -23.71 9.44 -12.41
C ILE A 202 -24.93 9.96 -13.19
N ALA A 203 -25.70 10.89 -12.60
CA ALA A 203 -26.84 11.49 -13.28
C ALA A 203 -26.43 12.29 -14.51
N LEU A 204 -25.39 13.13 -14.39
CA LEU A 204 -24.85 13.91 -15.51
C LEU A 204 -24.32 13.02 -16.63
N ARG A 205 -23.60 11.97 -16.32
CA ARG A 205 -23.08 11.02 -17.30
C ARG A 205 -24.18 10.26 -18.03
N ARG A 206 -25.27 9.91 -17.36
CA ARG A 206 -26.45 9.29 -17.99
C ARG A 206 -27.15 10.23 -18.96
N LEU A 207 -27.26 11.53 -18.62
CA LEU A 207 -27.85 12.54 -19.51
C LEU A 207 -26.98 12.80 -20.74
N SER A 208 -25.67 12.90 -20.57
CA SER A 208 -24.72 13.06 -21.68
C SER A 208 -24.82 11.89 -22.68
N LYS A 209 -24.84 10.65 -22.17
CA LYS A 209 -24.97 9.45 -23.02
C LYS A 209 -26.27 9.39 -23.82
N ARG A 210 -27.38 9.96 -23.27
CA ARG A 210 -28.68 10.02 -23.97
C ARG A 210 -28.73 11.10 -25.05
N ARG A 211 -27.83 12.10 -25.05
CA ARG A 211 -27.73 13.14 -26.05
C ARG A 211 -26.91 12.72 -27.30
N HIS A 212 -26.14 11.63 -27.17
CA HIS A 212 -25.31 11.10 -28.25
C HIS A 212 -25.91 9.84 -28.93
N LEU A 213 -27.11 9.42 -28.49
CA LEU A 213 -27.96 8.40 -29.13
C LEU A 213 -29.15 9.06 -29.83
#